data_ec0143aea1c2bc472e7a9bb571a28220
#
_entry.id   ec0143aea1c2bc472e7a9bb571a28220
#
_cell.length_a   1.000
_cell.length_b   1.000
_cell.length_c   1.000
_cell.angle_alpha   90.00
_cell.angle_beta   90.00
_cell.angle_gamma   90.00
#
_symmetry.space_group_name_H-M   'P 1'
#
loop_
_entity.id
_entity.type
_entity.pdbx_description
1 polymer ?
#
loop_
_entity_poly.entity_id
_entity_poly.type
_entity_poly.pdbx_seq_one_letter_code
_entity_poly.pdbx_strand_id
1 'polypeptide(L)'
;MTQNTVVLAGLIGAGIQASRTPALHEHEGDAQGLRYLYRLIDLDQLKLDSSALPDLLMAAERMNFTGLNITFPCKQTIIPLLDELSPEARGIGAVNTVVLKDGKRIGHNTDCLGFAEGFRRGLKDVARERVVQMGAGGAGAAVAHALLSEGVQLLSIFDVDQSRAQSLANNLNQHFGAGRAVAGHDLPGTLGQADGLVNTTPMGMKKLPGTPVPVELLRAQLWVAEIVYFPLETELLRNARALGCRTLDGGNMAVFQAVKAFELFSGVVPDAQRMLAHFQSMNG
;
A
#
# COMPACT_ATOMS: atom_id res chain seq x y z
N MET A 1 23.28 28.28 -14.14
CA MET A 1 22.64 28.29 -12.80
C MET A 1 21.72 27.11 -12.78
N THR A 2 22.12 26.01 -12.16
CA THR A 2 21.24 24.85 -11.91
C THR A 2 20.14 25.33 -11.00
N GLN A 3 18.89 25.42 -11.49
CA GLN A 3 17.74 25.62 -10.63
C GLN A 3 17.72 24.45 -9.63
N ASN A 4 18.04 24.74 -8.35
CA ASN A 4 17.83 23.78 -7.28
C ASN A 4 16.33 23.48 -7.25
N THR A 5 15.93 22.34 -7.81
CA THR A 5 14.54 21.91 -7.80
C THR A 5 14.11 21.74 -6.34
N VAL A 6 13.14 22.53 -5.92
CA VAL A 6 12.53 22.41 -4.60
C VAL A 6 11.30 21.52 -4.71
N VAL A 7 11.26 20.46 -3.92
CA VAL A 7 10.11 19.56 -3.82
C VAL A 7 9.52 19.73 -2.42
N LEU A 8 8.29 20.16 -2.36
CA LEU A 8 7.52 20.20 -1.11
C LEU A 8 6.41 19.17 -1.20
N ALA A 9 6.50 18.11 -0.43
CA ALA A 9 5.53 17.03 -0.38
C ALA A 9 4.98 16.84 1.04
N GLY A 10 3.94 16.04 1.19
CA GLY A 10 3.37 15.75 2.49
C GLY A 10 2.55 14.48 2.54
N LEU A 11 2.11 14.13 3.75
CA LEU A 11 1.19 13.01 4.00
C LEU A 11 -0.01 13.53 4.79
N ILE A 12 -1.21 13.31 4.27
CA ILE A 12 -2.48 13.58 4.96
C ILE A 12 -3.07 12.27 5.46
N GLY A 13 -3.43 12.23 6.75
CA GLY A 13 -4.12 11.09 7.36
C GLY A 13 -4.25 11.25 8.87
N ALA A 14 -4.85 10.27 9.55
CA ALA A 14 -5.06 10.25 10.99
C ALA A 14 -4.01 9.38 11.69
N GLY A 15 -3.43 9.86 12.80
CA GLY A 15 -2.49 9.11 13.63
C GLY A 15 -1.16 8.78 12.96
N ILE A 16 -0.65 9.66 12.11
CA ILE A 16 0.49 9.41 11.22
C ILE A 16 1.86 9.84 11.76
N GLN A 17 1.95 10.27 13.04
CA GLN A 17 3.20 10.82 13.60
C GLN A 17 4.39 9.85 13.56
N ALA A 18 4.13 8.55 13.60
CA ALA A 18 5.17 7.52 13.53
C ALA A 18 5.54 7.13 12.08
N SER A 19 5.01 7.82 11.07
CA SER A 19 5.31 7.53 9.67
C SER A 19 6.80 7.75 9.36
N ARG A 20 7.40 6.78 8.67
CA ARG A 20 8.79 6.86 8.19
C ARG A 20 8.92 7.46 6.80
N THR A 21 7.80 7.77 6.17
CA THR A 21 7.77 8.35 4.82
C THR A 21 8.57 9.65 4.70
N PRO A 22 8.51 10.60 5.66
CA PRO A 22 9.35 11.80 5.59
C PRO A 22 10.84 11.47 5.47
N ALA A 23 11.34 10.64 6.39
CA ALA A 23 12.75 10.26 6.41
C ALA A 23 13.20 9.55 5.11
N LEU A 24 12.34 8.69 4.53
CA LEU A 24 12.64 8.02 3.25
C LEU A 24 12.77 9.04 2.11
N HIS A 25 11.83 9.98 2.00
CA HIS A 25 11.82 10.95 0.92
C HIS A 25 12.93 11.99 1.06
N GLU A 26 13.14 12.53 2.26
CA GLU A 26 14.15 13.56 2.51
C GLU A 26 15.56 13.00 2.33
N HIS A 27 15.84 11.78 2.85
CA HIS A 27 17.14 11.13 2.66
C HIS A 27 17.45 10.87 1.17
N GLU A 28 16.48 10.41 0.40
CA GLU A 28 16.66 10.21 -1.04
C GLU A 28 16.81 11.55 -1.76
N GLY A 29 16.05 12.57 -1.35
CA GLY A 29 16.18 13.94 -1.87
C GLY A 29 17.59 14.50 -1.68
N ASP A 30 18.15 14.37 -0.48
CA ASP A 30 19.53 14.78 -0.16
C ASP A 30 20.56 14.04 -1.05
N ALA A 31 20.38 12.72 -1.20
CA ALA A 31 21.27 11.91 -2.03
C ALA A 31 21.21 12.26 -3.53
N GLN A 32 20.08 12.79 -4.00
CA GLN A 32 19.87 13.27 -5.36
C GLN A 32 20.22 14.77 -5.54
N GLY A 33 20.63 15.45 -4.46
CA GLY A 33 20.92 16.90 -4.50
C GLY A 33 19.68 17.78 -4.64
N LEU A 34 18.51 17.28 -4.26
CA LEU A 34 17.26 18.02 -4.28
C LEU A 34 17.02 18.70 -2.92
N ARG A 35 16.41 19.88 -2.93
CA ARG A 35 15.84 20.47 -1.73
C ARG A 35 14.46 19.83 -1.51
N TYR A 36 14.43 18.69 -0.83
CA TYR A 36 13.22 17.92 -0.59
C TYR A 36 12.74 18.12 0.85
N LEU A 37 11.52 18.57 1.01
CA LEU A 37 10.86 18.73 2.32
C LEU A 37 9.58 17.92 2.34
N TYR A 38 9.37 17.18 3.42
CA TYR A 38 8.20 16.34 3.58
C TYR A 38 7.47 16.62 4.90
N ARG A 39 6.18 16.99 4.85
CA ARG A 39 5.38 17.38 6.02
C ARG A 39 4.31 16.37 6.34
N LEU A 40 4.15 16.06 7.63
CA LEU A 40 2.99 15.32 8.12
C LEU A 40 1.85 16.31 8.40
N ILE A 41 0.70 16.05 7.80
CA ILE A 41 -0.56 16.78 8.01
C ILE A 41 -1.50 15.79 8.71
N ASP A 42 -1.29 15.67 10.03
CA ASP A 42 -1.98 14.69 10.86
C ASP A 42 -3.32 15.24 11.33
N LEU A 43 -4.40 14.62 10.85
CA LEU A 43 -5.76 15.04 11.17
C LEU A 43 -6.06 14.97 12.66
N ASP A 44 -5.53 13.95 13.38
CA ASP A 44 -5.71 13.83 14.82
C ASP A 44 -5.04 14.98 15.58
N GLN A 45 -3.82 15.34 15.18
CA GLN A 45 -3.10 16.48 15.77
C GLN A 45 -3.81 17.81 15.52
N LEU A 46 -4.36 17.97 14.34
CA LEU A 46 -5.09 19.17 13.93
C LEU A 46 -6.53 19.21 14.45
N LYS A 47 -7.01 18.12 15.05
CA LYS A 47 -8.42 17.94 15.48
C LYS A 47 -9.40 18.12 14.32
N LEU A 48 -9.04 17.58 13.15
CA LEU A 48 -9.81 17.58 11.92
C LEU A 48 -10.23 16.17 11.55
N ASP A 49 -11.18 16.06 10.64
CA ASP A 49 -11.58 14.82 9.98
C ASP A 49 -11.45 14.95 8.45
N SER A 50 -11.90 13.94 7.71
CA SER A 50 -11.80 13.93 6.25
C SER A 50 -12.61 15.03 5.54
N SER A 51 -13.53 15.71 6.21
CA SER A 51 -14.26 16.85 5.63
C SER A 51 -13.39 18.07 5.38
N ALA A 52 -12.23 18.15 6.05
CA ALA A 52 -11.23 19.21 5.85
C ALA A 52 -10.39 19.05 4.57
N LEU A 53 -10.50 17.93 3.84
CA LEU A 53 -9.70 17.67 2.64
C LEU A 53 -9.77 18.78 1.57
N PRO A 54 -10.93 19.38 1.25
CA PRO A 54 -10.98 20.46 0.28
C PRO A 54 -10.09 21.66 0.65
N ASP A 55 -10.13 22.08 1.93
CA ASP A 55 -9.33 23.19 2.43
C ASP A 55 -7.84 22.85 2.48
N LEU A 56 -7.49 21.63 2.91
CA LEU A 56 -6.12 21.15 2.96
C LEU A 56 -5.49 21.06 1.56
N LEU A 57 -6.23 20.56 0.56
CA LEU A 57 -5.77 20.54 -0.83
C LEU A 57 -5.57 21.94 -1.39
N MET A 58 -6.52 22.84 -1.17
CA MET A 58 -6.42 24.23 -1.61
C MET A 58 -5.22 24.94 -0.94
N ALA A 59 -4.99 24.70 0.35
CA ALA A 59 -3.84 25.24 1.06
C ALA A 59 -2.52 24.70 0.49
N ALA A 60 -2.44 23.40 0.21
CA ALA A 60 -1.26 22.77 -0.37
C ALA A 60 -0.94 23.35 -1.77
N GLU A 61 -1.95 23.53 -2.61
CA GLU A 61 -1.77 24.19 -3.91
C GLU A 61 -1.22 25.59 -3.79
N ARG A 62 -1.81 26.41 -2.91
CA ARG A 62 -1.38 27.81 -2.68
C ARG A 62 0.02 27.91 -2.07
N MET A 63 0.46 26.89 -1.35
CA MET A 63 1.82 26.79 -0.79
C MET A 63 2.80 26.08 -1.71
N ASN A 64 2.41 25.81 -2.97
CA ASN A 64 3.24 25.14 -3.99
C ASN A 64 3.74 23.75 -3.56
N PHE A 65 2.91 22.96 -2.91
CA PHE A 65 3.21 21.54 -2.78
C PHE A 65 3.24 20.88 -4.17
N THR A 66 4.22 20.02 -4.40
CA THR A 66 4.31 19.23 -5.64
C THR A 66 3.39 18.02 -5.59
N GLY A 67 3.06 17.55 -4.39
CA GLY A 67 2.12 16.46 -4.20
C GLY A 67 1.95 16.04 -2.75
N LEU A 68 0.98 15.16 -2.54
CA LEU A 68 0.56 14.67 -1.23
C LEU A 68 0.35 13.17 -1.27
N ASN A 69 0.93 12.44 -0.32
CA ASN A 69 0.46 11.11 -0.01
C ASN A 69 -0.81 11.19 0.84
N ILE A 70 -1.69 10.22 0.66
CA ILE A 70 -2.99 10.14 1.33
C ILE A 70 -3.11 8.78 2.00
N THR A 71 -3.44 8.77 3.29
CA THR A 71 -3.67 7.52 4.03
C THR A 71 -5.02 7.53 4.75
N PHE A 72 -5.25 6.54 5.60
CA PHE A 72 -6.50 6.42 6.36
C PHE A 72 -6.82 7.70 7.13
N PRO A 73 -8.07 8.17 7.11
CA PRO A 73 -9.25 7.61 6.47
C PRO A 73 -9.54 8.16 5.05
N CYS A 74 -8.62 8.90 4.44
CA CYS A 74 -8.86 9.81 3.33
C CYS A 74 -8.79 9.20 1.92
N LYS A 75 -8.31 7.95 1.76
CA LYS A 75 -8.00 7.35 0.44
C LYS A 75 -9.16 7.29 -0.55
N GLN A 76 -10.39 7.19 -0.06
CA GLN A 76 -11.60 7.16 -0.90
C GLN A 76 -12.27 8.54 -0.95
N THR A 77 -12.34 9.22 0.18
CA THR A 77 -13.00 10.54 0.29
C THR A 77 -12.31 11.63 -0.51
N ILE A 78 -11.04 11.45 -0.88
CA ILE A 78 -10.31 12.42 -1.71
C ILE A 78 -10.69 12.35 -3.19
N ILE A 79 -11.19 11.21 -3.67
CA ILE A 79 -11.46 10.98 -5.12
C ILE A 79 -12.33 12.05 -5.76
N PRO A 80 -13.48 12.46 -5.16
CA PRO A 80 -14.33 13.50 -5.74
C PRO A 80 -13.68 14.89 -5.86
N LEU A 81 -12.54 15.09 -5.21
CA LEU A 81 -11.80 16.36 -5.18
C LEU A 81 -10.67 16.41 -6.23
N LEU A 82 -10.52 15.35 -7.03
CA LEU A 82 -9.43 15.20 -8.00
C LEU A 82 -9.96 15.39 -9.43
N ASP A 83 -9.10 15.97 -10.28
CA ASP A 83 -9.43 16.23 -11.68
C ASP A 83 -9.23 14.98 -12.54
N GLU A 84 -8.20 14.19 -12.24
CA GLU A 84 -7.84 13.00 -13.00
C GLU A 84 -7.44 11.85 -12.06
N LEU A 85 -7.65 10.61 -12.52
CA LEU A 85 -7.19 9.38 -11.85
C LEU A 85 -6.36 8.56 -12.81
N SER A 86 -5.25 8.01 -12.29
CA SER A 86 -4.52 6.96 -13.02
C SER A 86 -5.41 5.72 -13.24
N PRO A 87 -5.10 4.87 -14.23
CA PRO A 87 -5.86 3.64 -14.48
C PRO A 87 -5.97 2.76 -13.22
N GLU A 88 -4.87 2.59 -12.49
CA GLU A 88 -4.83 1.80 -11.25
C GLU A 88 -5.71 2.42 -10.16
N ALA A 89 -5.58 3.73 -9.90
CA ALA A 89 -6.39 4.42 -8.89
C ALA A 89 -7.89 4.31 -9.20
N ARG A 90 -8.26 4.40 -10.49
CA ARG A 90 -9.63 4.23 -10.95
C ARG A 90 -10.14 2.81 -10.76
N GLY A 91 -9.34 1.80 -11.13
CA GLY A 91 -9.69 0.39 -10.98
C GLY A 91 -9.80 -0.06 -9.53
N ILE A 92 -8.96 0.50 -8.65
CA ILE A 92 -8.94 0.21 -7.21
C ILE A 92 -10.05 0.95 -6.45
N GLY A 93 -10.45 2.14 -6.92
CA GLY A 93 -11.37 3.02 -6.21
C GLY A 93 -10.76 3.65 -4.95
N ALA A 94 -9.44 3.80 -4.90
CA ALA A 94 -8.71 4.45 -3.80
C ALA A 94 -7.45 5.14 -4.30
N VAL A 95 -7.14 6.29 -3.70
CA VAL A 95 -5.96 7.12 -4.00
C VAL A 95 -5.09 7.21 -2.75
N ASN A 96 -3.79 6.92 -2.89
CA ASN A 96 -2.80 7.13 -1.84
C ASN A 96 -1.76 8.21 -2.19
N THR A 97 -1.79 8.74 -3.40
CA THR A 97 -0.83 9.74 -3.89
C THR A 97 -1.55 10.73 -4.82
N VAL A 98 -1.44 12.02 -4.54
CA VAL A 98 -1.97 13.11 -5.35
C VAL A 98 -0.81 13.95 -5.86
N VAL A 99 -0.69 14.09 -7.17
CA VAL A 99 0.26 15.02 -7.80
C VAL A 99 -0.46 16.34 -8.08
N LEU A 100 0.15 17.44 -7.66
CA LEU A 100 -0.33 18.82 -7.91
C LEU A 100 0.53 19.42 -9.02
N LYS A 101 -0.02 19.47 -10.24
CA LYS A 101 0.74 19.89 -11.41
C LYS A 101 -0.15 20.60 -12.43
N ASP A 102 0.33 21.71 -12.95
CA ASP A 102 -0.34 22.48 -14.01
C ASP A 102 -1.80 22.85 -13.67
N GLY A 103 -2.06 23.16 -12.38
CA GLY A 103 -3.38 23.49 -11.87
C GLY A 103 -4.33 22.28 -11.75
N LYS A 104 -3.83 21.05 -11.90
CA LYS A 104 -4.59 19.80 -11.77
C LYS A 104 -4.18 18.98 -10.55
N ARG A 105 -5.15 18.24 -10.00
CA ARG A 105 -5.02 17.26 -8.95
C ARG A 105 -5.13 15.86 -9.57
N ILE A 106 -4.00 15.17 -9.70
CA ILE A 106 -3.96 13.85 -10.36
C ILE A 106 -3.76 12.77 -9.31
N GLY A 107 -4.74 11.87 -9.18
CA GLY A 107 -4.73 10.79 -8.20
C GLY A 107 -4.08 9.51 -8.72
N HIS A 108 -3.19 8.93 -7.91
CA HIS A 108 -2.51 7.66 -8.17
C HIS A 108 -2.69 6.69 -7.01
N ASN A 109 -2.47 5.40 -7.28
CA ASN A 109 -2.35 4.40 -6.23
C ASN A 109 -0.97 3.73 -6.29
N THR A 110 -0.01 4.28 -5.52
CA THR A 110 1.34 3.73 -5.44
C THR A 110 1.45 2.52 -4.52
N ASP A 111 0.46 2.24 -3.67
CA ASP A 111 0.41 1.01 -2.85
C ASP A 111 0.35 -0.24 -3.72
N CYS A 112 -0.50 -0.21 -4.76
CA CYS A 112 -0.60 -1.29 -5.73
C CYS A 112 0.73 -1.54 -6.45
N LEU A 113 1.36 -0.46 -6.94
CA LEU A 113 2.65 -0.54 -7.64
C LEU A 113 3.77 -1.02 -6.70
N GLY A 114 3.77 -0.53 -5.45
CA GLY A 114 4.73 -0.93 -4.43
C GLY A 114 4.64 -2.40 -4.04
N PHE A 115 3.41 -2.90 -3.85
CA PHE A 115 3.21 -4.33 -3.58
C PHE A 115 3.62 -5.19 -4.78
N ALA A 116 3.22 -4.84 -6.00
CA ALA A 116 3.57 -5.57 -7.20
C ALA A 116 5.09 -5.70 -7.40
N GLU A 117 5.84 -4.61 -7.17
CA GLU A 117 7.30 -4.61 -7.25
C GLU A 117 7.94 -5.48 -6.15
N GLY A 118 7.47 -5.36 -4.91
CA GLY A 118 7.90 -6.22 -3.81
C GLY A 118 7.63 -7.69 -4.08
N PHE A 119 6.44 -8.01 -4.60
CA PHE A 119 6.04 -9.37 -4.95
C PHE A 119 6.93 -9.97 -6.04
N ARG A 120 7.19 -9.24 -7.13
CA ARG A 120 8.08 -9.68 -8.23
C ARG A 120 9.48 -9.98 -7.75
N ARG A 121 10.01 -9.20 -6.79
CA ARG A 121 11.37 -9.38 -6.25
C ARG A 121 11.45 -10.48 -5.20
N GLY A 122 10.52 -10.49 -4.24
CA GLY A 122 10.57 -11.36 -3.06
C GLY A 122 9.96 -12.74 -3.29
N LEU A 123 8.92 -12.84 -4.09
CA LEU A 123 8.18 -14.07 -4.37
C LEU A 123 8.25 -14.45 -5.86
N LYS A 124 9.46 -14.37 -6.41
CA LYS A 124 9.73 -14.81 -7.78
C LYS A 124 9.45 -16.31 -7.92
N ASP A 125 8.85 -16.70 -9.05
CA ASP A 125 8.60 -18.10 -9.44
C ASP A 125 7.73 -18.90 -8.44
N VAL A 126 6.84 -18.23 -7.70
CA VAL A 126 5.80 -18.92 -6.89
C VAL A 126 4.58 -19.27 -7.75
N ALA A 127 3.87 -20.34 -7.36
CA ALA A 127 2.57 -20.68 -7.94
C ALA A 127 1.54 -19.58 -7.65
N ARG A 128 0.63 -19.29 -8.59
CA ARG A 128 -0.33 -18.18 -8.57
C ARG A 128 -1.72 -18.58 -9.02
N GLU A 129 -2.03 -19.87 -8.94
CA GLU A 129 -3.34 -20.35 -9.36
C GLU A 129 -4.44 -19.91 -8.39
N ARG A 130 -4.21 -20.09 -7.10
CA ARG A 130 -5.18 -19.79 -6.05
C ARG A 130 -4.52 -19.05 -4.89
N VAL A 131 -5.01 -17.86 -4.60
CA VAL A 131 -4.48 -17.04 -3.51
C VAL A 131 -5.62 -16.65 -2.56
N VAL A 132 -5.34 -16.70 -1.26
CA VAL A 132 -6.22 -16.22 -0.21
C VAL A 132 -5.73 -14.86 0.26
N GLN A 133 -6.63 -13.88 0.32
CA GLN A 133 -6.37 -12.56 0.89
C GLN A 133 -7.26 -12.36 2.11
N MET A 134 -6.64 -11.95 3.22
CA MET A 134 -7.31 -11.51 4.43
C MET A 134 -7.39 -9.99 4.43
N GLY A 135 -8.61 -9.44 4.45
CA GLY A 135 -8.89 -8.01 4.46
C GLY A 135 -9.29 -7.44 3.09
N ALA A 136 -10.37 -6.64 3.11
CA ALA A 136 -10.94 -5.95 1.94
C ALA A 136 -11.01 -4.42 2.13
N GLY A 137 -10.14 -3.86 2.97
CA GLY A 137 -9.99 -2.42 3.14
C GLY A 137 -9.23 -1.75 1.99
N GLY A 138 -8.92 -0.45 2.12
CA GLY A 138 -8.24 0.30 1.06
C GLY A 138 -6.88 -0.27 0.65
N ALA A 139 -6.07 -0.76 1.61
CA ALA A 139 -4.82 -1.46 1.29
C ALA A 139 -5.10 -2.84 0.65
N GLY A 140 -6.13 -3.55 1.14
CA GLY A 140 -6.56 -4.82 0.55
C GLY A 140 -7.01 -4.69 -0.90
N ALA A 141 -7.71 -3.62 -1.25
CA ALA A 141 -8.09 -3.35 -2.64
C ALA A 141 -6.88 -3.13 -3.55
N ALA A 142 -5.87 -2.38 -3.08
CA ALA A 142 -4.64 -2.16 -3.82
C ALA A 142 -3.84 -3.46 -4.03
N VAL A 143 -3.73 -4.28 -2.99
CA VAL A 143 -3.02 -5.57 -3.03
C VAL A 143 -3.75 -6.57 -3.91
N ALA A 144 -5.08 -6.66 -3.80
CA ALA A 144 -5.90 -7.53 -4.65
C ALA A 144 -5.73 -7.20 -6.14
N HIS A 145 -5.77 -5.90 -6.47
CA HIS A 145 -5.53 -5.43 -7.83
C HIS A 145 -4.10 -5.81 -8.31
N ALA A 146 -3.08 -5.60 -7.47
CA ALA A 146 -1.71 -5.97 -7.76
C ALA A 146 -1.55 -7.48 -8.01
N LEU A 147 -2.12 -8.33 -7.15
CA LEU A 147 -2.06 -9.79 -7.28
C LEU A 147 -2.66 -10.28 -8.61
N LEU A 148 -3.83 -9.76 -8.99
CA LEU A 148 -4.45 -10.12 -10.27
C LEU A 148 -3.66 -9.61 -11.46
N SER A 149 -3.07 -8.41 -11.38
CA SER A 149 -2.16 -7.87 -12.40
C SER A 149 -0.88 -8.68 -12.53
N GLU A 150 -0.39 -9.27 -11.43
CA GLU A 150 0.80 -10.14 -11.39
C GLU A 150 0.48 -11.60 -11.77
N GLY A 151 -0.72 -11.88 -12.25
CA GLY A 151 -1.07 -13.16 -12.84
C GLY A 151 -1.73 -14.17 -11.90
N VAL A 152 -2.16 -13.77 -10.70
CA VAL A 152 -3.00 -14.63 -9.85
C VAL A 152 -4.27 -14.98 -10.60
N GLN A 153 -4.61 -16.28 -10.71
CA GLN A 153 -5.74 -16.73 -11.49
C GLN A 153 -7.06 -16.59 -10.73
N LEU A 154 -7.10 -17.00 -9.47
CA LEU A 154 -8.25 -16.89 -8.58
C LEU A 154 -7.84 -16.30 -7.24
N LEU A 155 -8.44 -15.18 -6.86
CA LEU A 155 -8.27 -14.52 -5.58
C LEU A 155 -9.51 -14.74 -4.69
N SER A 156 -9.35 -15.44 -3.57
CA SER A 156 -10.40 -15.61 -2.56
C SER A 156 -10.20 -14.60 -1.43
N ILE A 157 -11.16 -13.71 -1.25
CA ILE A 157 -11.07 -12.57 -0.32
C ILE A 157 -11.92 -12.85 0.90
N PHE A 158 -11.32 -12.71 2.07
CA PHE A 158 -11.98 -12.83 3.38
C PHE A 158 -11.89 -11.52 4.13
N ASP A 159 -12.98 -11.08 4.70
CA ASP A 159 -13.06 -9.93 5.60
C ASP A 159 -14.07 -10.22 6.71
N VAL A 160 -13.89 -9.60 7.87
CA VAL A 160 -14.88 -9.66 8.98
C VAL A 160 -16.24 -9.10 8.56
N ASP A 161 -16.23 -8.15 7.62
CA ASP A 161 -17.39 -7.63 6.93
C ASP A 161 -17.50 -8.29 5.55
N GLN A 162 -18.34 -9.32 5.45
CA GLN A 162 -18.55 -10.08 4.22
C GLN A 162 -19.00 -9.19 3.05
N SER A 163 -19.70 -8.10 3.32
CA SER A 163 -20.15 -7.18 2.28
C SER A 163 -19.00 -6.44 1.61
N ARG A 164 -17.93 -6.14 2.37
CA ARG A 164 -16.68 -5.56 1.81
C ARG A 164 -15.95 -6.55 0.91
N ALA A 165 -15.84 -7.81 1.35
CA ALA A 165 -15.21 -8.85 0.53
C ALA A 165 -15.97 -9.03 -0.79
N GLN A 166 -17.30 -9.08 -0.74
CA GLN A 166 -18.16 -9.22 -1.93
C GLN A 166 -18.04 -8.01 -2.86
N SER A 167 -18.06 -6.79 -2.29
CA SER A 167 -17.93 -5.55 -3.08
C SER A 167 -16.58 -5.46 -3.78
N LEU A 168 -15.50 -5.83 -3.09
CA LEU A 168 -14.17 -5.87 -3.68
C LEU A 168 -14.07 -6.94 -4.79
N ALA A 169 -14.59 -8.15 -4.55
CA ALA A 169 -14.60 -9.20 -5.56
C ALA A 169 -15.38 -8.78 -6.82
N ASN A 170 -16.54 -8.13 -6.65
CA ASN A 170 -17.33 -7.63 -7.77
C ASN A 170 -16.57 -6.56 -8.58
N ASN A 171 -15.93 -5.60 -7.91
CA ASN A 171 -15.12 -4.57 -8.56
C ASN A 171 -13.96 -5.17 -9.36
N LEU A 172 -13.22 -6.11 -8.76
CA LEU A 172 -12.12 -6.80 -9.42
C LEU A 172 -12.58 -7.61 -10.64
N ASN A 173 -13.72 -8.28 -10.54
CA ASN A 173 -14.29 -9.03 -11.67
C ASN A 173 -14.74 -8.12 -12.81
N GLN A 174 -15.19 -6.90 -12.54
CA GLN A 174 -15.47 -5.91 -13.59
C GLN A 174 -14.21 -5.49 -14.34
N HIS A 175 -13.08 -5.42 -13.64
CA HIS A 175 -11.81 -4.96 -14.22
C HIS A 175 -11.00 -6.09 -14.87
N PHE A 176 -10.92 -7.27 -14.25
CA PHE A 176 -10.07 -8.40 -14.66
C PHE A 176 -10.82 -9.55 -15.35
N GLY A 177 -12.14 -9.47 -15.44
CA GLY A 177 -13.00 -10.53 -15.97
C GLY A 177 -13.68 -11.36 -14.88
N ALA A 178 -14.81 -11.95 -15.25
CA ALA A 178 -15.64 -12.74 -14.32
C ALA A 178 -14.86 -13.95 -13.76
N GLY A 179 -15.07 -14.25 -12.47
CA GLY A 179 -14.49 -15.42 -11.81
C GLY A 179 -13.02 -15.26 -11.37
N ARG A 180 -12.42 -14.06 -11.52
CA ARG A 180 -11.04 -13.80 -11.08
C ARG A 180 -10.94 -13.53 -9.59
N ALA A 181 -12.03 -13.06 -8.95
CA ALA A 181 -12.09 -12.82 -7.52
C ALA A 181 -13.43 -13.32 -6.96
N VAL A 182 -13.39 -13.88 -5.75
CA VAL A 182 -14.58 -14.35 -5.03
C VAL A 182 -14.51 -13.95 -3.56
N ALA A 183 -15.65 -13.66 -2.95
CA ALA A 183 -15.75 -13.54 -1.50
C ALA A 183 -15.73 -14.95 -0.88
N GLY A 184 -14.79 -15.21 -0.01
CA GLY A 184 -14.62 -16.51 0.65
C GLY A 184 -15.57 -16.71 1.82
N HIS A 185 -16.00 -17.96 2.04
CA HIS A 185 -16.89 -18.35 3.14
C HIS A 185 -16.31 -19.50 3.97
N ASP A 186 -15.50 -20.37 3.37
CA ASP A 186 -14.81 -21.50 4.03
C ASP A 186 -13.31 -21.25 4.00
N LEU A 187 -12.78 -20.63 5.04
CA LEU A 187 -11.36 -20.32 5.11
C LEU A 187 -10.49 -21.59 5.18
N PRO A 188 -10.77 -22.62 6.03
CA PRO A 188 -9.94 -23.82 6.07
C PRO A 188 -9.87 -24.56 4.73
N GLY A 189 -11.02 -24.80 4.10
CA GLY A 189 -11.07 -25.52 2.83
C GLY A 189 -10.41 -24.73 1.70
N THR A 190 -10.61 -23.41 1.64
CA THR A 190 -10.01 -22.53 0.63
C THR A 190 -8.49 -22.44 0.80
N LEU A 191 -8.00 -22.20 2.02
CA LEU A 191 -6.57 -22.07 2.30
C LEU A 191 -5.83 -23.42 2.12
N GLY A 192 -6.51 -24.54 2.39
CA GLY A 192 -5.99 -25.88 2.14
C GLY A 192 -5.63 -26.15 0.68
N GLN A 193 -6.22 -25.41 -0.28
CA GLN A 193 -5.99 -25.54 -1.73
C GLN A 193 -5.23 -24.35 -2.32
N ALA A 194 -4.84 -23.36 -1.50
CA ALA A 194 -4.20 -22.14 -1.99
C ALA A 194 -2.70 -22.34 -2.21
N ASP A 195 -2.12 -21.58 -3.13
CA ASP A 195 -0.68 -21.44 -3.32
C ASP A 195 -0.09 -20.37 -2.39
N GLY A 196 -0.90 -19.37 -2.03
CA GLY A 196 -0.46 -18.26 -1.23
C GLY A 196 -1.51 -17.66 -0.32
N LEU A 197 -1.02 -17.02 0.73
CA LEU A 197 -1.79 -16.25 1.70
C LEU A 197 -1.24 -14.83 1.78
N VAL A 198 -2.13 -13.84 1.71
CA VAL A 198 -1.75 -12.43 1.90
C VAL A 198 -2.57 -11.82 3.03
N ASN A 199 -1.88 -11.26 4.02
CA ASN A 199 -2.51 -10.46 5.07
C ASN A 199 -2.53 -8.99 4.67
N THR A 200 -3.73 -8.42 4.54
CA THR A 200 -3.96 -6.99 4.32
C THR A 200 -4.80 -6.38 5.44
N THR A 201 -4.96 -7.09 6.54
CA THR A 201 -5.61 -6.60 7.76
C THR A 201 -4.60 -5.88 8.66
N PRO A 202 -5.04 -5.12 9.66
CA PRO A 202 -4.15 -4.56 10.67
C PRO A 202 -3.68 -5.60 11.71
N MET A 203 -4.14 -6.86 11.64
CA MET A 203 -3.71 -7.92 12.54
C MET A 203 -2.23 -8.22 12.34
N GLY A 204 -1.47 -8.29 13.42
CA GLY A 204 0.00 -8.38 13.41
C GLY A 204 0.70 -7.06 13.73
N MET A 205 -0.01 -5.92 13.69
CA MET A 205 0.53 -4.64 14.19
C MET A 205 0.77 -4.69 15.70
N LYS A 206 1.71 -3.87 16.20
CA LYS A 206 2.01 -3.79 17.66
C LYS A 206 0.76 -3.53 18.51
N LYS A 207 -0.21 -2.75 18.01
CA LYS A 207 -1.48 -2.45 18.69
C LYS A 207 -2.54 -3.54 18.54
N LEU A 208 -2.37 -4.43 17.58
CA LEU A 208 -3.29 -5.53 17.26
C LEU A 208 -2.48 -6.80 17.00
N PRO A 209 -1.86 -7.39 18.06
CA PRO A 209 -1.02 -8.57 17.90
C PRO A 209 -1.84 -9.81 17.52
N GLY A 210 -1.14 -10.86 17.05
CA GLY A 210 -1.73 -12.13 16.63
C GLY A 210 -1.66 -12.34 15.12
N THR A 211 -2.42 -13.32 14.63
CA THR A 211 -2.44 -13.74 13.23
C THR A 211 -3.84 -13.62 12.64
N PRO A 212 -3.98 -13.28 11.34
CA PRO A 212 -5.29 -13.15 10.69
C PRO A 212 -5.94 -14.50 10.41
N VAL A 213 -5.18 -15.59 10.51
CA VAL A 213 -5.64 -16.97 10.32
C VAL A 213 -5.09 -17.86 11.43
N PRO A 214 -5.78 -18.96 11.82
CA PRO A 214 -5.22 -19.97 12.70
C PRO A 214 -3.90 -20.52 12.14
N VAL A 215 -2.88 -20.66 12.99
CA VAL A 215 -1.53 -21.10 12.60
C VAL A 215 -1.55 -22.51 12.01
N GLU A 216 -2.46 -23.34 12.48
CA GLU A 216 -2.66 -24.74 12.06
C GLU A 216 -3.10 -24.85 10.58
N LEU A 217 -3.58 -23.78 9.99
CA LEU A 217 -3.93 -23.73 8.57
C LEU A 217 -2.74 -23.41 7.68
N LEU A 218 -1.61 -22.98 8.24
CA LEU A 218 -0.38 -22.75 7.49
C LEU A 218 0.29 -24.09 7.13
N ARG A 219 0.91 -24.16 5.97
CA ARG A 219 1.66 -25.32 5.48
C ARG A 219 2.87 -24.88 4.65
N ALA A 220 3.91 -25.68 4.64
CA ALA A 220 5.21 -25.35 4.02
C ALA A 220 5.13 -24.96 2.52
N GLN A 221 4.10 -25.44 1.82
CA GLN A 221 3.89 -25.17 0.39
C GLN A 221 3.34 -23.77 0.11
N LEU A 222 2.75 -23.12 1.12
CA LEU A 222 2.26 -21.74 0.96
C LEU A 222 3.43 -20.75 0.84
N TRP A 223 3.27 -19.77 -0.01
CA TRP A 223 3.95 -18.52 0.21
C TRP A 223 3.05 -17.58 1.02
N VAL A 224 3.66 -16.74 1.85
CA VAL A 224 2.92 -15.83 2.74
C VAL A 224 3.44 -14.41 2.57
N ALA A 225 2.55 -13.49 2.20
CA ALA A 225 2.85 -12.07 2.12
C ALA A 225 2.12 -11.30 3.22
N GLU A 226 2.79 -10.30 3.74
CA GLU A 226 2.33 -9.43 4.81
C GLU A 226 2.45 -7.98 4.37
N ILE A 227 1.45 -7.13 4.66
CA ILE A 227 1.57 -5.69 4.42
C ILE A 227 1.83 -4.89 5.70
N VAL A 228 1.67 -5.48 6.86
CA VAL A 228 2.12 -4.88 8.12
C VAL A 228 3.65 -4.75 8.06
N TYR A 229 4.15 -3.54 8.28
CA TYR A 229 5.58 -3.23 8.24
C TYR A 229 6.12 -2.74 9.59
N PHE A 230 5.26 -2.69 10.61
CA PHE A 230 5.66 -2.38 11.98
C PHE A 230 4.86 -3.21 13.00
N PRO A 231 5.50 -4.27 13.56
CA PRO A 231 6.86 -4.75 13.31
C PRO A 231 7.01 -5.36 11.91
N LEU A 232 8.24 -5.42 11.39
CA LEU A 232 8.53 -6.11 10.12
C LEU A 232 8.34 -7.64 10.24
N GLU A 233 8.74 -8.20 11.37
CA GLU A 233 8.49 -9.60 11.67
C GLU A 233 7.23 -9.75 12.50
N THR A 234 6.09 -9.93 11.81
CA THR A 234 4.82 -10.26 12.45
C THR A 234 4.80 -11.70 12.93
N GLU A 235 3.88 -12.03 13.83
CA GLU A 235 3.67 -13.40 14.27
C GLU A 235 3.33 -14.35 13.11
N LEU A 236 2.54 -13.88 12.14
CA LEU A 236 2.24 -14.62 10.92
C LEU A 236 3.52 -15.00 10.16
N LEU A 237 4.40 -14.04 9.91
CA LEU A 237 5.64 -14.30 9.17
C LEU A 237 6.59 -15.21 9.92
N ARG A 238 6.70 -15.06 11.24
CA ARG A 238 7.52 -15.94 12.10
C ARG A 238 7.04 -17.38 12.01
N ASN A 239 5.73 -17.61 12.16
CA ASN A 239 5.14 -18.94 12.07
C ASN A 239 5.28 -19.55 10.68
N ALA A 240 5.05 -18.76 9.63
CA ALA A 240 5.23 -19.20 8.25
C ALA A 240 6.69 -19.62 7.95
N ARG A 241 7.66 -18.83 8.39
CA ARG A 241 9.10 -19.14 8.25
C ARG A 241 9.49 -20.41 9.02
N ALA A 242 8.98 -20.59 10.23
CA ALA A 242 9.22 -21.81 11.02
C ALA A 242 8.71 -23.09 10.32
N LEU A 243 7.66 -22.97 9.51
CA LEU A 243 7.13 -24.06 8.68
C LEU A 243 7.85 -24.23 7.33
N GLY A 244 8.78 -23.33 6.98
CA GLY A 244 9.50 -23.38 5.70
C GLY A 244 8.79 -22.65 4.55
N CYS A 245 7.77 -21.84 4.81
CA CYS A 245 7.12 -21.04 3.79
C CYS A 245 8.06 -19.97 3.20
N ARG A 246 7.94 -19.68 1.92
CA ARG A 246 8.50 -18.46 1.35
C ARG A 246 7.69 -17.26 1.84
N THR A 247 8.35 -16.19 2.25
CA THR A 247 7.66 -15.05 2.87
C THR A 247 8.07 -13.72 2.23
N LEU A 248 7.13 -12.77 2.22
CA LEU A 248 7.35 -11.37 1.86
C LEU A 248 6.84 -10.49 3.01
N ASP A 249 7.69 -9.62 3.55
CA ASP A 249 7.29 -8.65 4.57
C ASP A 249 6.74 -7.35 3.98
N GLY A 250 6.06 -6.57 4.82
CA GLY A 250 5.42 -5.32 4.42
C GLY A 250 6.39 -4.17 4.14
N GLY A 251 7.67 -4.30 4.50
CA GLY A 251 8.68 -3.29 4.26
C GLY A 251 8.91 -3.01 2.78
N ASN A 252 8.84 -4.07 1.96
CA ASN A 252 8.97 -3.91 0.52
C ASN A 252 7.86 -3.01 -0.07
N MET A 253 6.61 -3.27 0.28
CA MET A 253 5.49 -2.43 -0.17
C MET A 253 5.66 -0.99 0.31
N ALA A 254 6.02 -0.79 1.60
CA ALA A 254 6.21 0.53 2.18
C ALA A 254 7.33 1.34 1.48
N VAL A 255 8.41 0.68 1.05
CA VAL A 255 9.50 1.34 0.33
C VAL A 255 9.12 1.59 -1.12
N PHE A 256 8.64 0.59 -1.86
CA PHE A 256 8.40 0.76 -3.30
C PHE A 256 7.22 1.69 -3.61
N GLN A 257 6.22 1.82 -2.73
CA GLN A 257 5.21 2.87 -2.87
C GLN A 257 5.86 4.27 -2.71
N ALA A 258 6.81 4.44 -1.77
CA ALA A 258 7.53 5.69 -1.58
C ALA A 258 8.47 6.00 -2.76
N VAL A 259 9.15 4.99 -3.32
CA VAL A 259 9.95 5.10 -4.57
C VAL A 259 9.09 5.70 -5.68
N LYS A 260 7.88 5.15 -5.89
CA LYS A 260 7.00 5.64 -6.96
C LYS A 260 6.42 7.02 -6.66
N ALA A 261 6.06 7.30 -5.41
CA ALA A 261 5.59 8.63 -5.00
C ALA A 261 6.70 9.69 -5.16
N PHE A 262 7.95 9.37 -4.79
CA PHE A 262 9.10 10.25 -4.99
C PHE A 262 9.28 10.62 -6.46
N GLU A 263 9.27 9.64 -7.36
CA GLU A 263 9.38 9.86 -8.80
C GLU A 263 8.25 10.78 -9.30
N LEU A 264 7.01 10.53 -8.86
CA LEU A 264 5.86 11.34 -9.26
C LEU A 264 5.96 12.80 -8.78
N PHE A 265 6.48 13.02 -7.56
CA PHE A 265 6.59 14.37 -6.98
C PHE A 265 7.79 15.15 -7.52
N SER A 266 8.92 14.49 -7.72
CA SER A 266 10.18 15.15 -8.11
C SER A 266 10.43 15.16 -9.62
N GLY A 267 9.85 14.21 -10.37
CA GLY A 267 10.21 13.92 -11.75
C GLY A 267 11.57 13.23 -11.90
N VAL A 268 12.22 12.87 -10.78
CA VAL A 268 13.53 12.21 -10.75
C VAL A 268 13.35 10.75 -10.34
N VAL A 269 13.99 9.82 -11.05
CA VAL A 269 13.98 8.40 -10.71
C VAL A 269 14.85 8.18 -9.46
N PRO A 270 14.26 7.73 -8.33
CA PRO A 270 15.02 7.49 -7.11
C PRO A 270 15.82 6.19 -7.16
N ASP A 271 16.85 6.07 -6.31
CA ASP A 271 17.55 4.81 -6.07
C ASP A 271 16.77 3.94 -5.08
N ALA A 272 16.03 2.98 -5.62
CA ALA A 272 15.20 2.08 -4.83
C ALA A 272 16.02 1.22 -3.83
N GLN A 273 17.27 0.88 -4.15
CA GLN A 273 18.13 0.11 -3.25
C GLN A 273 18.59 0.97 -2.07
N ARG A 274 18.95 2.22 -2.31
CA ARG A 274 19.28 3.18 -1.25
C ARG A 274 18.10 3.42 -0.33
N MET A 275 16.89 3.64 -0.89
CA MET A 275 15.67 3.80 -0.08
C MET A 275 15.37 2.55 0.75
N LEU A 276 15.56 1.34 0.19
CA LEU A 276 15.37 0.09 0.92
C LEU A 276 16.38 -0.06 2.06
N ALA A 277 17.67 0.18 1.79
CA ALA A 277 18.72 0.14 2.80
C ALA A 277 18.47 1.15 3.94
N HIS A 278 18.05 2.37 3.59
CA HIS A 278 17.70 3.38 4.59
C HIS A 278 16.49 2.97 5.44
N PHE A 279 15.44 2.41 4.82
CA PHE A 279 14.29 1.88 5.56
C PHE A 279 14.69 0.77 6.55
N GLN A 280 15.56 -0.13 6.13
CA GLN A 280 16.07 -1.21 6.99
C GLN A 280 16.86 -0.65 8.19
N SER A 281 17.71 0.36 7.98
CA SER A 281 18.47 1.01 9.06
C SER A 281 17.59 1.69 10.10
N MET A 282 16.40 2.14 9.75
CA MET A 282 15.45 2.72 10.68
C MET A 282 14.69 1.67 11.53
N ASN A 283 14.81 0.38 11.21
CA ASN A 283 14.10 -0.73 11.87
C ASN A 283 15.04 -1.60 12.74
N GLY A 284 16.35 -1.26 12.78
CA GLY A 284 17.39 -1.91 13.59
C GLY A 284 17.39 -1.44 15.03
#